data_0b583ac46da3e376e4a5c51e0fa7dec5
#
_entry.id   0b583ac46da3e376e4a5c51e0fa7dec5
#
_cell.length_a   1.000
_cell.length_b   1.000
_cell.length_c   1.000
_cell.angle_alpha   90.00
_cell.angle_beta   90.00
_cell.angle_gamma   90.00
#
_symmetry.space_group_name_H-M   'P 1'
#
loop_
_entity.id
_entity.type
_entity.pdbx_description
1 polymer ?
#
loop_
_entity_poly.entity_id
_entity_poly.type
_entity_poly.pdbx_seq_one_letter_code
_entity_poly.pdbx_strand_id
1 'polypeptide(L)'
;MGENLLEQLKETAATLPKKQAKICAYIFENPLEVSAMTAAEFAQQLGVGTATITRLVGALGFSNYQDFKRALRRVTVSSAKGSYSSYWDQRWKLLGTGKEGENHVYRSVLTQLTDLTREIDTPAYFAKLNAGVEMILAARRIGVMGLRSSRPLALTFRYSLRNTKKNITVLSEEAEYVYDDMSEMDEQDLIIVLATYPYVKRSGDVARLCNRLGIPLILITSGPEEEHPLAGMAQLTLSAGTYDSTPTYLPSLLIVDLLTKNVCRHLAEETSQKLRNLDQILLENGLTIWEHGRT
;
A
#
# COMPACT_ATOMS: atom_id res chain seq x y z
N MET A 1 2.97 12.24 -16.69
CA MET A 1 1.53 12.58 -16.74
C MET A 1 1.04 13.46 -15.59
N GLY A 2 1.67 13.45 -14.42
CA GLY A 2 1.20 14.21 -13.24
C GLY A 2 1.39 15.72 -13.28
N GLU A 3 2.48 16.24 -13.84
CA GLU A 3 2.73 17.68 -13.94
C GLU A 3 1.78 18.40 -14.89
N ASN A 4 1.11 17.67 -15.76
CA ASN A 4 0.22 18.22 -16.79
C ASN A 4 -1.22 18.49 -16.29
N LEU A 5 -1.71 17.84 -15.21
CA LEU A 5 -3.12 18.00 -14.81
C LEU A 5 -3.43 19.41 -14.27
N LEU A 6 -2.55 20.01 -13.47
CA LEU A 6 -2.78 21.36 -12.95
C LEU A 6 -2.65 22.42 -14.06
N GLU A 7 -1.76 22.21 -15.03
CA GLU A 7 -1.69 23.04 -16.24
C GLU A 7 -2.92 22.84 -17.10
N GLN A 8 -3.32 21.59 -17.33
CA GLN A 8 -4.54 21.26 -18.06
C GLN A 8 -5.79 21.87 -17.42
N LEU A 9 -5.89 21.89 -16.08
CA LEU A 9 -6.96 22.57 -15.36
C LEU A 9 -7.00 24.07 -15.65
N LYS A 10 -5.84 24.73 -15.73
CA LYS A 10 -5.74 26.17 -16.07
C LYS A 10 -6.15 26.43 -17.51
N GLU A 11 -5.62 25.65 -18.44
CA GLU A 11 -5.92 25.78 -19.88
C GLU A 11 -7.39 25.50 -20.17
N THR A 12 -7.93 24.43 -19.60
CA THR A 12 -9.33 24.04 -19.77
C THR A 12 -10.27 25.07 -19.12
N ALA A 13 -9.91 25.62 -17.95
CA ALA A 13 -10.69 26.66 -17.29
C ALA A 13 -10.92 27.89 -18.18
N ALA A 14 -9.97 28.23 -19.04
CA ALA A 14 -10.10 29.37 -19.98
C ALA A 14 -11.14 29.15 -21.09
N THR A 15 -11.44 27.88 -21.39
CA THR A 15 -12.39 27.51 -22.50
C THR A 15 -13.78 27.14 -21.99
N LEU A 16 -13.94 26.94 -20.67
CA LEU A 16 -15.18 26.45 -20.04
C LEU A 16 -16.16 27.62 -19.70
N PRO A 17 -17.46 27.31 -19.59
CA PRO A 17 -18.44 28.27 -19.08
C PRO A 17 -18.06 28.75 -17.66
N LYS A 18 -18.38 30.02 -17.33
CA LYS A 18 -17.99 30.67 -16.05
C LYS A 18 -18.21 29.81 -14.79
N LYS A 19 -19.29 29.02 -14.74
CA LYS A 19 -19.56 28.12 -13.60
C LYS A 19 -18.52 26.98 -13.49
N GLN A 20 -18.15 26.37 -14.60
CA GLN A 20 -17.17 25.29 -14.64
C GLN A 20 -15.74 25.83 -14.44
N ALA A 21 -15.44 27.02 -14.98
CA ALA A 21 -14.16 27.68 -14.71
C ALA A 21 -13.95 27.97 -13.22
N LYS A 22 -15.01 28.36 -12.48
CA LYS A 22 -14.92 28.51 -11.01
C LYS A 22 -14.65 27.19 -10.29
N ILE A 23 -15.21 26.08 -10.77
CA ILE A 23 -14.94 24.75 -10.20
C ILE A 23 -13.48 24.36 -10.46
N CYS A 24 -12.95 24.59 -11.66
CA CYS A 24 -11.54 24.37 -11.98
C CYS A 24 -10.60 25.21 -11.09
N ALA A 25 -10.94 26.49 -10.85
CA ALA A 25 -10.16 27.35 -9.96
C ALA A 25 -10.15 26.79 -8.52
N TYR A 26 -11.31 26.36 -8.03
CA TYR A 26 -11.40 25.73 -6.70
C TYR A 26 -10.58 24.45 -6.61
N ILE A 27 -10.63 23.58 -7.64
CA ILE A 27 -9.79 22.36 -7.70
C ILE A 27 -8.32 22.73 -7.67
N PHE A 28 -7.93 23.76 -8.41
CA PHE A 28 -6.53 24.21 -8.47
C PHE A 28 -6.03 24.75 -7.12
N GLU A 29 -6.86 25.51 -6.40
CA GLU A 29 -6.53 26.08 -5.10
C GLU A 29 -6.58 25.05 -3.97
N ASN A 30 -7.47 24.04 -4.08
CA ASN A 30 -7.74 23.06 -3.04
C ASN A 30 -7.66 21.59 -3.54
N PRO A 31 -6.60 21.23 -4.28
CA PRO A 31 -6.56 19.93 -4.96
C PRO A 31 -6.57 18.75 -3.99
N LEU A 32 -5.96 18.91 -2.80
CA LEU A 32 -5.93 17.89 -1.77
C LEU A 32 -7.32 17.65 -1.17
N GLU A 33 -8.03 18.73 -0.82
CA GLU A 33 -9.37 18.68 -0.27
C GLU A 33 -10.35 18.02 -1.26
N VAL A 34 -10.33 18.45 -2.53
CA VAL A 34 -11.16 17.86 -3.59
C VAL A 34 -10.86 16.39 -3.81
N SER A 35 -9.59 16.00 -3.69
CA SER A 35 -9.18 14.60 -3.83
C SER A 35 -9.75 13.71 -2.71
N ALA A 36 -10.07 14.23 -1.55
CA ALA A 36 -10.67 13.50 -0.44
C ALA A 36 -12.19 13.34 -0.58
N MET A 37 -12.88 14.27 -1.28
CA MET A 37 -14.34 14.31 -1.40
C MET A 37 -14.89 13.24 -2.36
N THR A 38 -16.13 12.80 -2.11
CA THR A 38 -16.96 12.16 -3.13
C THR A 38 -17.48 13.19 -4.11
N ALA A 39 -17.96 12.76 -5.29
CA ALA A 39 -18.57 13.67 -6.25
C ALA A 39 -19.80 14.42 -5.66
N ALA A 40 -20.53 13.79 -4.76
CA ALA A 40 -21.69 14.36 -4.08
C ALA A 40 -21.26 15.44 -3.06
N GLU A 41 -20.28 15.16 -2.23
CA GLU A 41 -19.72 16.11 -1.26
C GLU A 41 -19.11 17.31 -1.97
N PHE A 42 -18.34 17.08 -3.04
CA PHE A 42 -17.76 18.16 -3.83
C PHE A 42 -18.82 19.03 -4.50
N ALA A 43 -19.87 18.43 -5.04
CA ALA A 43 -21.01 19.15 -5.61
C ALA A 43 -21.74 19.99 -4.55
N GLN A 44 -21.96 19.43 -3.35
CA GLN A 44 -22.57 20.10 -2.21
C GLN A 44 -21.71 21.29 -1.72
N GLN A 45 -20.40 21.11 -1.61
CA GLN A 45 -19.45 22.14 -1.21
C GLN A 45 -19.52 23.38 -2.11
N LEU A 46 -19.73 23.17 -3.42
CA LEU A 46 -19.78 24.23 -4.40
C LEU A 46 -21.21 24.72 -4.72
N GLY A 47 -22.23 24.14 -4.10
CA GLY A 47 -23.63 24.48 -4.39
C GLY A 47 -24.06 24.16 -5.83
N VAL A 48 -23.51 23.07 -6.42
CA VAL A 48 -23.82 22.62 -7.78
C VAL A 48 -24.40 21.20 -7.77
N GLY A 49 -25.03 20.80 -8.87
CA GLY A 49 -25.48 19.40 -9.00
C GLY A 49 -24.34 18.46 -9.35
N THR A 50 -24.39 17.21 -8.85
CA THR A 50 -23.38 16.16 -9.12
C THR A 50 -23.16 15.95 -10.63
N ALA A 51 -24.21 16.08 -11.45
CA ALA A 51 -24.11 16.02 -12.91
C ALA A 51 -23.16 17.11 -13.49
N THR A 52 -23.01 18.25 -12.82
CA THR A 52 -22.08 19.31 -13.26
C THR A 52 -20.63 18.89 -13.01
N ILE A 53 -20.37 18.25 -11.86
CA ILE A 53 -19.06 17.69 -11.54
C ILE A 53 -18.70 16.57 -12.54
N THR A 54 -19.63 15.64 -12.80
CA THR A 54 -19.39 14.54 -13.75
C THR A 54 -19.08 15.04 -15.16
N ARG A 55 -19.82 16.08 -15.64
CA ARG A 55 -19.56 16.70 -16.94
C ARG A 55 -18.21 17.41 -17.00
N LEU A 56 -17.82 18.10 -15.93
CA LEU A 56 -16.51 18.72 -15.85
C LEU A 56 -15.38 17.68 -15.91
N VAL A 57 -15.51 16.61 -15.14
CA VAL A 57 -14.55 15.49 -15.12
C VAL A 57 -14.40 14.86 -16.51
N GLY A 58 -15.53 14.66 -17.24
CA GLY A 58 -15.51 14.22 -18.63
C GLY A 58 -14.83 15.21 -19.57
N ALA A 59 -15.08 16.53 -19.39
CA ALA A 59 -14.42 17.58 -20.18
C ALA A 59 -12.91 17.67 -19.93
N LEU A 60 -12.45 17.25 -18.75
CA LEU A 60 -11.04 17.11 -18.39
C LEU A 60 -10.41 15.80 -18.92
N GLY A 61 -11.18 14.97 -19.64
CA GLY A 61 -10.69 13.74 -20.28
C GLY A 61 -10.70 12.50 -19.40
N PHE A 62 -11.35 12.53 -18.23
CA PHE A 62 -11.45 11.38 -17.34
C PHE A 62 -12.73 10.59 -17.58
N SER A 63 -12.63 9.26 -17.53
CA SER A 63 -13.76 8.34 -17.71
C SER A 63 -14.79 8.43 -16.58
N ASN A 64 -14.36 8.75 -15.37
CA ASN A 64 -15.22 8.89 -14.20
C ASN A 64 -14.54 9.74 -13.11
N TYR A 65 -15.30 10.08 -12.06
CA TYR A 65 -14.81 10.90 -10.95
C TYR A 65 -13.68 10.22 -10.16
N GLN A 66 -13.66 8.89 -10.08
CA GLN A 66 -12.61 8.16 -9.36
C GLN A 66 -11.25 8.24 -10.10
N ASP A 67 -11.27 8.16 -11.44
CA ASP A 67 -10.06 8.33 -12.24
C ASP A 67 -9.50 9.75 -12.12
N PHE A 68 -10.39 10.76 -12.15
CA PHE A 68 -10.03 12.15 -11.90
C PHE A 68 -9.43 12.32 -10.50
N LYS A 69 -10.06 11.78 -9.46
CA LYS A 69 -9.54 11.81 -8.09
C LYS A 69 -8.13 11.22 -8.02
N ARG A 70 -7.93 10.04 -8.61
CA ARG A 70 -6.60 9.39 -8.65
C ARG A 70 -5.55 10.30 -9.30
N ALA A 71 -5.86 10.89 -10.43
CA ALA A 71 -4.96 11.80 -11.12
C ALA A 71 -4.66 13.06 -10.29
N LEU A 72 -5.68 13.66 -9.66
CA LEU A 72 -5.51 14.83 -8.80
C LEU A 72 -4.63 14.52 -7.60
N ARG A 73 -4.79 13.35 -7.01
CA ARG A 73 -3.97 12.84 -5.90
C ARG A 73 -2.50 12.69 -6.29
N ARG A 74 -2.23 12.12 -7.47
CA ARG A 74 -0.86 11.99 -7.99
C ARG A 74 -0.16 13.35 -8.03
N VAL A 75 -0.83 14.38 -8.50
CA VAL A 75 -0.26 15.73 -8.60
C VAL A 75 -0.02 16.34 -7.23
N THR A 76 -0.94 16.19 -6.30
CA THR A 76 -0.81 16.72 -4.93
C THR A 76 0.30 16.02 -4.15
N VAL A 77 0.51 14.73 -4.35
CA VAL A 77 1.57 13.98 -3.68
C VAL A 77 2.94 14.22 -4.31
N SER A 78 3.02 14.33 -5.64
CA SER A 78 4.29 14.65 -6.32
C SER A 78 4.74 16.09 -6.05
N SER A 79 3.80 17.02 -5.86
CA SER A 79 4.11 18.41 -5.44
C SER A 79 4.58 18.49 -3.98
N ALA A 80 4.28 17.50 -3.17
CA ALA A 80 4.77 17.38 -1.79
C ALA A 80 6.23 16.89 -1.73
N LYS A 81 7.10 17.36 -2.63
CA LYS A 81 8.57 17.28 -2.49
C LYS A 81 9.05 18.13 -1.31
N GLY A 82 8.33 18.03 -0.20
CA GLY A 82 8.59 18.71 1.05
C GLY A 82 9.25 17.78 2.07
N SER A 83 9.55 18.33 3.22
CA SER A 83 10.06 17.61 4.38
C SER A 83 9.06 16.54 4.86
N TYR A 84 9.55 15.59 5.66
CA TYR A 84 8.72 14.59 6.33
C TYR A 84 7.53 15.21 7.10
N SER A 85 7.74 16.38 7.72
CA SER A 85 6.69 17.12 8.43
C SER A 85 5.59 17.61 7.49
N SER A 86 5.94 18.18 6.32
CA SER A 86 4.94 18.66 5.37
C SER A 86 4.05 17.54 4.80
N TYR A 87 4.63 16.35 4.64
CA TYR A 87 3.87 15.14 4.28
C TYR A 87 2.80 14.80 5.34
N TRP A 88 3.16 14.86 6.64
CA TRP A 88 2.24 14.60 7.72
C TRP A 88 1.20 15.71 7.90
N ASP A 89 1.61 16.98 7.81
CA ASP A 89 0.73 18.13 7.94
C ASP A 89 -0.41 18.12 6.90
N GLN A 90 -0.08 17.74 5.66
CA GLN A 90 -1.09 17.59 4.61
C GLN A 90 -2.10 16.48 4.94
N ARG A 91 -1.61 15.36 5.49
CA ARG A 91 -2.47 14.23 5.83
C ARG A 91 -3.32 14.46 7.07
N TRP A 92 -2.80 15.18 8.06
CA TRP A 92 -3.61 15.58 9.21
C TRP A 92 -4.77 16.49 8.79
N LYS A 93 -4.57 17.36 7.80
CA LYS A 93 -5.65 18.18 7.22
C LYS A 93 -6.75 17.34 6.59
N LEU A 94 -6.41 16.17 5.99
CA LEU A 94 -7.39 15.24 5.42
C LEU A 94 -8.28 14.56 6.46
N LEU A 95 -7.83 14.46 7.71
CA LEU A 95 -8.65 13.93 8.80
C LEU A 95 -9.72 14.92 9.28
N GLY A 96 -9.70 16.15 8.75
CA GLY A 96 -10.64 17.18 9.09
C GLY A 96 -10.20 18.07 10.26
N THR A 97 -10.84 19.22 10.37
CA THR A 97 -10.54 20.23 11.39
C THR A 97 -11.40 20.10 12.66
N GLY A 98 -12.08 18.96 12.83
CA GLY A 98 -12.99 18.72 13.96
C GLY A 98 -14.39 19.35 13.80
N LYS A 99 -14.65 20.03 12.68
CA LYS A 99 -15.97 20.61 12.35
C LYS A 99 -16.93 19.62 11.67
N GLU A 100 -16.41 18.47 11.22
CA GLU A 100 -17.10 17.50 10.35
C GLU A 100 -17.82 16.39 11.15
N GLY A 101 -17.89 16.51 12.46
CA GLY A 101 -18.55 15.55 13.36
C GLY A 101 -17.63 14.39 13.79
N GLU A 102 -17.90 13.86 14.99
CA GLU A 102 -17.03 12.90 15.69
C GLU A 102 -16.71 11.62 14.92
N ASN A 103 -17.58 11.19 13.99
CA ASN A 103 -17.45 9.94 13.26
C ASN A 103 -16.79 10.09 11.87
N HIS A 104 -16.38 11.31 11.48
CA HIS A 104 -15.81 11.54 10.14
C HIS A 104 -14.55 10.71 9.90
N VAL A 105 -13.64 10.69 10.85
CA VAL A 105 -12.38 9.91 10.74
C VAL A 105 -12.65 8.41 10.57
N TYR A 106 -13.59 7.86 11.35
CA TYR A 106 -13.94 6.44 11.26
C TYR A 106 -14.53 6.10 9.90
N ARG A 107 -15.44 6.92 9.39
CA ARG A 107 -16.02 6.73 8.06
C ARG A 107 -14.99 6.86 6.96
N SER A 108 -14.06 7.81 7.06
CA SER A 108 -12.97 7.97 6.11
C SER A 108 -12.11 6.70 6.02
N VAL A 109 -11.68 6.15 7.15
CA VAL A 109 -10.89 4.90 7.19
C VAL A 109 -11.66 3.72 6.62
N LEU A 110 -12.96 3.58 6.94
CA LEU A 110 -13.80 2.49 6.42
C LEU A 110 -14.03 2.61 4.90
N THR A 111 -14.21 3.83 4.40
CA THR A 111 -14.33 4.08 2.95
C THR A 111 -13.04 3.71 2.23
N GLN A 112 -11.88 4.10 2.77
CA GLN A 112 -10.58 3.73 2.22
C GLN A 112 -10.39 2.21 2.16
N LEU A 113 -10.79 1.49 3.20
CA LEU A 113 -10.73 0.03 3.22
C LEU A 113 -11.65 -0.60 2.16
N THR A 114 -12.84 -0.04 1.97
CA THR A 114 -13.78 -0.49 0.93
C THR A 114 -13.21 -0.25 -0.48
N ASP A 115 -12.62 0.91 -0.73
CA ASP A 115 -12.01 1.23 -2.01
C ASP A 115 -10.78 0.35 -2.28
N LEU A 116 -9.97 0.09 -1.25
CA LEU A 116 -8.83 -0.83 -1.31
C LEU A 116 -9.27 -2.25 -1.69
N THR A 117 -10.32 -2.78 -1.06
CA THR A 117 -10.81 -4.12 -1.37
C THR A 117 -11.30 -4.22 -2.82
N ARG A 118 -11.98 -3.20 -3.34
CA ARG A 118 -12.39 -3.17 -4.76
C ARG A 118 -11.23 -3.10 -5.74
N GLU A 119 -10.16 -2.40 -5.37
CA GLU A 119 -8.96 -2.28 -6.20
C GLU A 119 -8.27 -3.63 -6.39
N ILE A 120 -8.16 -4.41 -5.32
CA ILE A 120 -7.45 -5.69 -5.34
C ILE A 120 -8.35 -6.88 -5.72
N ASP A 121 -9.68 -6.76 -5.64
CA ASP A 121 -10.64 -7.80 -6.06
C ASP A 121 -10.78 -7.82 -7.59
N THR A 122 -9.71 -8.14 -8.27
CA THR A 122 -9.65 -8.23 -9.73
C THR A 122 -8.83 -9.43 -10.19
N PRO A 123 -9.19 -10.08 -11.32
CA PRO A 123 -8.41 -11.19 -11.86
C PRO A 123 -6.94 -10.83 -12.11
N ALA A 124 -6.66 -9.61 -12.56
CA ALA A 124 -5.31 -9.13 -12.82
C ALA A 124 -4.48 -9.03 -11.52
N TYR A 125 -5.07 -8.53 -10.44
CA TYR A 125 -4.39 -8.46 -9.16
C TYR A 125 -4.20 -9.84 -8.53
N PHE A 126 -5.18 -10.73 -8.67
CA PHE A 126 -5.05 -12.12 -8.23
C PHE A 126 -3.94 -12.86 -8.96
N ALA A 127 -3.73 -12.60 -10.25
CA ALA A 127 -2.60 -13.16 -10.98
C ALA A 127 -1.26 -12.69 -10.40
N LYS A 128 -1.13 -11.41 -10.01
CA LYS A 128 0.06 -10.90 -9.31
C LYS A 128 0.25 -11.55 -7.93
N LEU A 129 -0.81 -11.71 -7.16
CA LEU A 129 -0.74 -12.41 -5.86
C LEU A 129 -0.29 -13.86 -6.03
N ASN A 130 -0.84 -14.57 -7.01
CA ASN A 130 -0.45 -15.95 -7.30
C ASN A 130 1.03 -16.03 -7.71
N ALA A 131 1.52 -15.13 -8.55
CA ALA A 131 2.95 -15.06 -8.88
C ALA A 131 3.82 -14.86 -7.62
N GLY A 132 3.39 -13.99 -6.70
CA GLY A 132 4.08 -13.82 -5.42
C GLY A 132 4.06 -15.08 -4.56
N VAL A 133 2.96 -15.81 -4.52
CA VAL A 133 2.85 -17.12 -3.83
C VAL A 133 3.81 -18.13 -4.43
N GLU A 134 3.88 -18.25 -5.75
CA GLU A 134 4.83 -19.14 -6.45
C GLU A 134 6.29 -18.81 -6.10
N MET A 135 6.67 -17.53 -6.13
CA MET A 135 8.01 -17.10 -5.73
C MET A 135 8.32 -17.47 -4.27
N ILE A 136 7.37 -17.29 -3.35
CA ILE A 136 7.52 -17.66 -1.93
C ILE A 136 7.65 -19.17 -1.76
N LEU A 137 6.86 -19.95 -2.47
CA LEU A 137 6.91 -21.42 -2.41
C LEU A 137 8.23 -21.97 -2.95
N ALA A 138 8.72 -21.42 -4.06
CA ALA A 138 9.96 -21.84 -4.71
C ALA A 138 11.21 -21.48 -3.91
N ALA A 139 11.18 -20.40 -3.14
CA ALA A 139 12.35 -19.89 -2.44
C ALA A 139 12.93 -20.88 -1.42
N ARG A 140 14.25 -21.08 -1.46
CA ARG A 140 15.03 -21.85 -0.49
C ARG A 140 15.07 -21.12 0.86
N ARG A 141 15.41 -19.84 0.87
CA ARG A 141 15.41 -18.93 2.01
C ARG A 141 14.66 -17.65 1.66
N ILE A 142 14.06 -17.01 2.65
CA ILE A 142 13.33 -15.76 2.47
C ILE A 142 13.86 -14.72 3.47
N GLY A 143 14.41 -13.63 2.95
CA GLY A 143 14.74 -12.44 3.72
C GLY A 143 13.60 -11.41 3.61
N VAL A 144 13.04 -10.99 4.72
CA VAL A 144 11.99 -9.96 4.75
C VAL A 144 12.56 -8.67 5.29
N MET A 145 12.48 -7.60 4.52
CA MET A 145 12.93 -6.29 4.92
C MET A 145 11.76 -5.33 5.07
N GLY A 146 11.68 -4.69 6.22
CA GLY A 146 10.83 -3.54 6.48
C GLY A 146 11.55 -2.63 7.45
N LEU A 147 11.65 -1.34 7.13
CA LEU A 147 12.35 -0.37 7.95
C LEU A 147 11.40 0.68 8.51
N ARG A 148 11.73 1.24 9.69
CA ARG A 148 10.92 2.23 10.39
C ARG A 148 9.46 1.75 10.52
N SER A 149 8.52 2.51 9.94
CA SER A 149 7.09 2.20 9.97
C SER A 149 6.71 0.88 9.29
N SER A 150 7.52 0.36 8.37
CA SER A 150 7.29 -0.93 7.74
C SER A 150 7.87 -2.13 8.53
N ARG A 151 8.63 -1.88 9.61
CA ARG A 151 9.20 -2.96 10.43
C ARG A 151 8.16 -3.87 11.07
N PRO A 152 7.07 -3.36 11.66
CA PRO A 152 6.02 -4.21 12.20
C PRO A 152 5.40 -5.14 11.14
N LEU A 153 5.26 -4.68 9.89
CA LEU A 153 4.73 -5.51 8.79
C LEU A 153 5.68 -6.66 8.45
N ALA A 154 6.99 -6.40 8.41
CA ALA A 154 8.00 -7.44 8.17
C ALA A 154 7.98 -8.50 9.28
N LEU A 155 7.86 -8.08 10.54
CA LEU A 155 7.71 -8.99 11.68
C LEU A 155 6.42 -9.81 11.60
N THR A 156 5.31 -9.18 11.24
CA THR A 156 4.01 -9.85 11.04
C THR A 156 4.12 -10.88 9.92
N PHE A 157 4.74 -10.54 8.79
CA PHE A 157 4.91 -11.46 7.67
C PHE A 157 5.74 -12.68 8.07
N ARG A 158 6.89 -12.47 8.68
CA ARG A 158 7.71 -13.57 9.22
C ARG A 158 6.92 -14.43 10.22
N TYR A 159 6.20 -13.78 11.16
CA TYR A 159 5.41 -14.51 12.15
C TYR A 159 4.35 -15.38 11.48
N SER A 160 3.62 -14.85 10.50
CA SER A 160 2.55 -15.57 9.81
C SER A 160 3.06 -16.77 9.00
N LEU A 161 4.24 -16.66 8.37
CA LEU A 161 4.83 -17.73 7.55
C LEU A 161 5.72 -18.72 8.32
N ARG A 162 6.13 -18.42 9.56
CA ARG A 162 7.10 -19.25 10.31
C ARG A 162 6.68 -20.70 10.48
N ASN A 163 5.37 -20.96 10.57
CA ASN A 163 4.82 -22.30 10.72
C ASN A 163 4.72 -23.05 9.38
N THR A 164 4.95 -22.38 8.27
CA THR A 164 4.84 -22.90 6.92
C THR A 164 6.21 -23.00 6.25
N LYS A 165 7.01 -21.94 6.29
CA LYS A 165 8.38 -21.88 5.74
C LYS A 165 9.40 -21.84 6.89
N LYS A 166 10.40 -22.75 6.85
CA LYS A 166 11.40 -22.84 7.91
C LYS A 166 12.45 -21.74 7.87
N ASN A 167 12.87 -21.34 6.66
CA ASN A 167 14.00 -20.46 6.43
C ASN A 167 13.53 -19.05 6.07
N ILE A 168 12.76 -18.42 6.97
CA ILE A 168 12.33 -17.05 6.84
C ILE A 168 12.91 -16.20 7.97
N THR A 169 13.64 -15.14 7.62
CA THR A 169 14.23 -14.19 8.55
C THR A 169 13.78 -12.77 8.25
N VAL A 170 13.74 -11.91 9.26
CA VAL A 170 13.65 -10.47 9.06
C VAL A 170 15.07 -9.93 9.02
N LEU A 171 15.45 -9.31 7.92
CA LEU A 171 16.77 -8.72 7.72
C LEU A 171 17.05 -7.65 8.76
N SER A 172 18.30 -7.50 9.14
CA SER A 172 18.73 -6.54 10.15
C SER A 172 18.37 -5.09 9.76
N GLU A 173 18.10 -4.28 10.76
CA GLU A 173 17.97 -2.84 10.61
C GLU A 173 19.32 -2.13 10.56
N GLU A 174 20.36 -2.77 11.06
CA GLU A 174 21.71 -2.23 11.08
C GLU A 174 22.36 -2.36 9.70
N ALA A 175 23.11 -1.32 9.32
CA ALA A 175 23.58 -1.18 7.94
C ALA A 175 24.54 -2.31 7.56
N GLU A 176 25.43 -2.68 8.46
CA GLU A 176 26.46 -3.68 8.23
C GLU A 176 25.84 -5.08 8.16
N TYR A 177 25.03 -5.44 9.13
CA TYR A 177 24.46 -6.78 9.26
C TYR A 177 23.49 -7.17 8.13
N VAL A 178 22.83 -6.20 7.48
CA VAL A 178 21.97 -6.52 6.34
C VAL A 178 22.78 -7.10 5.18
N TYR A 179 24.03 -6.67 5.01
CA TYR A 179 24.90 -7.21 3.97
C TYR A 179 25.45 -8.58 4.35
N ASP A 180 25.72 -8.82 5.66
CA ASP A 180 26.08 -10.14 6.16
C ASP A 180 24.92 -11.13 5.95
N ASP A 181 23.68 -10.74 6.31
CA ASP A 181 22.47 -11.54 6.08
C ASP A 181 22.30 -11.94 4.61
N MET A 182 22.71 -11.07 3.67
CA MET A 182 22.54 -11.28 2.23
C MET A 182 23.77 -11.91 1.55
N SER A 183 24.92 -11.98 2.23
CA SER A 183 26.19 -12.42 1.62
C SER A 183 26.15 -13.86 1.10
N GLU A 184 25.33 -14.71 1.71
CA GLU A 184 25.16 -16.11 1.35
C GLU A 184 23.90 -16.39 0.51
N MET A 185 23.18 -15.34 0.07
CA MET A 185 21.97 -15.47 -0.71
C MET A 185 22.27 -15.43 -2.21
N ASP A 186 21.50 -16.16 -2.99
CA ASP A 186 21.63 -16.31 -4.43
C ASP A 186 20.24 -16.35 -5.14
N GLU A 187 20.23 -16.71 -6.42
CA GLU A 187 19.02 -16.76 -7.26
C GLU A 187 17.97 -17.80 -6.79
N GLN A 188 18.31 -18.71 -5.88
CA GLN A 188 17.35 -19.65 -5.30
C GLN A 188 16.66 -19.11 -4.04
N ASP A 189 17.09 -17.95 -3.56
CA ASP A 189 16.53 -17.27 -2.40
C ASP A 189 15.54 -16.18 -2.84
N LEU A 190 14.88 -15.55 -1.90
CA LEU A 190 13.93 -14.49 -2.16
C LEU A 190 14.11 -13.36 -1.13
N ILE A 191 14.16 -12.14 -1.60
CA ILE A 191 14.01 -10.97 -0.75
C ILE A 191 12.62 -10.37 -0.93
N ILE A 192 11.95 -10.05 0.18
CA ILE A 192 10.67 -9.33 0.19
C ILE A 192 10.91 -8.01 0.90
N VAL A 193 10.76 -6.91 0.17
CA VAL A 193 10.89 -5.56 0.72
C VAL A 193 9.51 -4.95 0.92
N LEU A 194 9.20 -4.60 2.16
CA LEU A 194 8.04 -3.77 2.50
C LEU A 194 8.50 -2.32 2.61
N ALA A 195 8.10 -1.49 1.66
CA ALA A 195 8.53 -0.11 1.58
C ALA A 195 7.33 0.82 1.34
N THR A 196 6.86 1.44 2.41
CA THR A 196 5.81 2.46 2.37
C THR A 196 6.43 3.85 2.44
N TYR A 197 5.75 4.84 1.87
CA TYR A 197 6.22 6.22 1.96
C TYR A 197 6.26 6.72 3.43
N PRO A 198 7.27 7.51 3.82
CA PRO A 198 8.45 7.94 3.07
C PRO A 198 9.52 6.84 2.97
N TYR A 199 10.01 6.64 1.75
CA TYR A 199 10.93 5.55 1.44
C TYR A 199 12.30 5.71 2.10
N VAL A 200 12.81 4.62 2.65
CA VAL A 200 14.12 4.60 3.30
C VAL A 200 15.19 4.25 2.28
N LYS A 201 16.26 5.05 2.22
CA LYS A 201 17.37 4.85 1.27
C LYS A 201 17.90 3.41 1.26
N ARG A 202 18.02 2.78 2.43
CA ARG A 202 18.53 1.41 2.56
C ARG A 202 17.66 0.37 1.85
N SER A 203 16.34 0.56 1.76
CA SER A 203 15.51 -0.33 0.95
C SER A 203 15.95 -0.32 -0.52
N GLY A 204 16.38 0.85 -1.04
CA GLY A 204 16.96 0.97 -2.38
C GLY A 204 18.34 0.34 -2.49
N ASP A 205 19.16 0.42 -1.45
CA ASP A 205 20.51 -0.21 -1.45
C ASP A 205 20.36 -1.74 -1.51
N VAL A 206 19.44 -2.31 -0.74
CA VAL A 206 19.10 -3.75 -0.78
C VAL A 206 18.53 -4.16 -2.13
N ALA A 207 17.60 -3.40 -2.71
CA ALA A 207 17.05 -3.71 -4.04
C ALA A 207 18.14 -3.72 -5.13
N ARG A 208 19.07 -2.76 -5.09
CA ARG A 208 20.23 -2.77 -6.00
C ARG A 208 21.15 -3.96 -5.78
N LEU A 209 21.35 -4.37 -4.53
CA LEU A 209 22.15 -5.55 -4.22
C LEU A 209 21.48 -6.82 -4.75
N CYS A 210 20.16 -6.97 -4.58
CA CYS A 210 19.41 -8.09 -5.14
C CYS A 210 19.64 -8.20 -6.66
N ASN A 211 19.47 -7.11 -7.40
CA ASN A 211 19.69 -7.09 -8.85
C ASN A 211 21.13 -7.48 -9.22
N ARG A 212 22.14 -7.03 -8.48
CA ARG A 212 23.53 -7.35 -8.72
C ARG A 212 23.87 -8.83 -8.47
N LEU A 213 23.24 -9.42 -7.44
CA LEU A 213 23.46 -10.82 -7.06
C LEU A 213 22.48 -11.78 -7.74
N GLY A 214 21.54 -11.28 -8.54
CA GLY A 214 20.51 -12.12 -9.18
C GLY A 214 19.45 -12.65 -8.22
N ILE A 215 19.35 -12.11 -7.00
CA ILE A 215 18.37 -12.54 -5.99
C ILE A 215 16.98 -12.01 -6.37
N PRO A 216 15.97 -12.89 -6.54
CA PRO A 216 14.58 -12.47 -6.76
C PRO A 216 14.07 -11.51 -5.69
N LEU A 217 13.35 -10.46 -6.11
CA LEU A 217 12.83 -9.42 -5.24
C LEU A 217 11.33 -9.22 -5.44
N ILE A 218 10.56 -9.34 -4.36
CA ILE A 218 9.18 -8.86 -4.29
C ILE A 218 9.16 -7.53 -3.53
N LEU A 219 8.54 -6.51 -4.12
CA LEU A 219 8.24 -5.25 -3.47
C LEU A 219 6.78 -5.23 -3.03
N ILE A 220 6.52 -4.99 -1.75
CA ILE A 220 5.18 -4.72 -1.20
C ILE A 220 5.13 -3.26 -0.77
N THR A 221 4.20 -2.51 -1.33
CA THR A 221 4.10 -1.07 -1.10
C THR A 221 2.65 -0.59 -1.08
N SER A 222 2.47 0.71 -0.94
CA SER A 222 1.21 1.41 -1.09
C SER A 222 1.36 2.55 -2.09
N GLY A 223 0.29 2.87 -2.80
CA GLY A 223 0.28 3.89 -3.83
C GLY A 223 0.61 3.35 -5.24
N PRO A 224 0.58 4.19 -6.27
CA PRO A 224 0.80 3.77 -7.65
C PRO A 224 2.16 3.11 -7.84
N GLU A 225 2.15 1.92 -8.46
CA GLU A 225 3.37 1.15 -8.71
C GLU A 225 4.38 1.93 -9.55
N GLU A 226 3.91 2.64 -10.56
CA GLU A 226 4.74 3.37 -11.52
C GLU A 226 5.52 4.54 -10.89
N GLU A 227 5.05 5.01 -9.73
CA GLU A 227 5.67 6.11 -9.00
C GLU A 227 6.66 5.64 -7.92
N HIS A 228 6.70 4.35 -7.64
CA HIS A 228 7.58 3.82 -6.60
C HIS A 228 9.01 3.68 -7.12
N PRO A 229 10.02 4.27 -6.45
CA PRO A 229 11.40 4.31 -6.95
C PRO A 229 12.07 2.93 -7.05
N LEU A 230 11.51 1.91 -6.41
CA LEU A 230 12.03 0.54 -6.43
C LEU A 230 11.26 -0.40 -7.36
N ALA A 231 10.12 0.01 -7.94
CA ALA A 231 9.27 -0.87 -8.75
C ALA A 231 10.05 -1.47 -9.95
N GLY A 232 10.86 -0.65 -10.64
CA GLY A 232 11.70 -1.12 -11.75
C GLY A 232 12.87 -2.03 -11.35
N MET A 233 13.09 -2.28 -10.05
CA MET A 233 14.13 -3.19 -9.54
C MET A 233 13.54 -4.51 -9.05
N ALA A 234 12.24 -4.59 -8.84
CA ALA A 234 11.57 -5.79 -8.37
C ALA A 234 11.07 -6.64 -9.54
N GLN A 235 11.20 -7.96 -9.43
CA GLN A 235 10.57 -8.90 -10.38
C GLN A 235 9.05 -8.89 -10.22
N LEU A 236 8.56 -8.60 -9.01
CA LEU A 236 7.15 -8.45 -8.74
C LEU A 236 6.93 -7.29 -7.78
N THR A 237 6.03 -6.39 -8.17
CA THR A 237 5.51 -5.34 -7.29
C THR A 237 4.05 -5.60 -6.96
N LEU A 238 3.76 -5.67 -5.66
CA LEU A 238 2.43 -5.76 -5.10
C LEU A 238 2.13 -4.44 -4.41
N SER A 239 1.37 -3.60 -5.07
CA SER A 239 0.96 -2.31 -4.58
C SER A 239 -0.56 -2.24 -4.47
N ALA A 240 -1.07 -1.63 -3.44
CA ALA A 240 -2.49 -1.39 -3.27
C ALA A 240 -2.75 -0.10 -2.48
N GLY A 241 -3.91 0.49 -2.73
CA GLY A 241 -4.28 1.76 -2.14
C GLY A 241 -3.62 2.95 -2.82
N THR A 242 -3.97 4.12 -2.34
CA THR A 242 -3.54 5.39 -2.89
C THR A 242 -2.81 6.20 -1.81
N TYR A 243 -1.98 7.17 -2.23
CA TYR A 243 -1.21 8.02 -1.31
C TYR A 243 -2.04 9.02 -0.49
N ASP A 244 -3.32 9.10 -0.72
CA ASP A 244 -4.21 10.16 -0.28
C ASP A 244 -4.92 9.91 1.03
N SER A 245 -4.67 8.79 1.61
CA SER A 245 -5.20 8.52 2.93
C SER A 245 -4.22 8.92 4.02
N THR A 246 -4.74 9.07 5.20
CA THR A 246 -3.90 9.04 6.40
C THR A 246 -2.96 7.85 6.32
N PRO A 247 -1.71 8.00 6.74
CA PRO A 247 -0.77 6.91 6.73
C PRO A 247 -1.37 5.69 7.42
N THR A 248 -1.54 4.65 6.64
CA THR A 248 -2.12 3.41 7.12
C THR A 248 -1.27 2.24 6.64
N TYR A 249 -1.19 1.21 7.47
CA TYR A 249 -0.54 -0.05 7.12
C TYR A 249 -1.50 -1.03 6.44
N LEU A 250 -2.79 -0.69 6.40
CA LEU A 250 -3.85 -1.59 5.94
C LEU A 250 -3.60 -2.16 4.54
N PRO A 251 -3.19 -1.37 3.53
CA PRO A 251 -2.92 -1.92 2.20
C PRO A 251 -1.84 -3.01 2.21
N SER A 252 -0.68 -2.69 2.78
CA SER A 252 0.43 -3.64 2.85
C SER A 252 0.13 -4.82 3.76
N LEU A 253 -0.60 -4.60 4.87
CA LEU A 253 -1.02 -5.67 5.77
C LEU A 253 -2.00 -6.63 5.08
N LEU A 254 -2.94 -6.12 4.29
CA LEU A 254 -3.88 -6.93 3.51
C LEU A 254 -3.14 -7.79 2.48
N ILE A 255 -2.17 -7.23 1.76
CA ILE A 255 -1.33 -8.00 0.83
C ILE A 255 -0.57 -9.11 1.57
N VAL A 256 0.03 -8.79 2.71
CA VAL A 256 0.72 -9.77 3.56
C VAL A 256 -0.23 -10.91 3.98
N ASP A 257 -1.45 -10.59 4.41
CA ASP A 257 -2.44 -11.57 4.84
C ASP A 257 -2.91 -12.47 3.68
N LEU A 258 -3.17 -11.89 2.51
CA LEU A 258 -3.56 -12.64 1.30
C LEU A 258 -2.45 -13.61 0.85
N LEU A 259 -1.20 -13.14 0.79
CA LEU A 259 -0.05 -13.99 0.43
C LEU A 259 0.13 -15.12 1.45
N THR A 260 0.15 -14.80 2.74
CA THR A 260 0.39 -15.80 3.79
C THR A 260 -0.69 -16.87 3.84
N LYS A 261 -1.97 -16.50 3.72
CA LYS A 261 -3.08 -17.45 3.69
C LYS A 261 -3.01 -18.38 2.49
N ASN A 262 -2.64 -17.84 1.31
CA ASN A 262 -2.55 -18.67 0.12
C ASN A 262 -1.32 -19.59 0.17
N VAL A 263 -0.17 -19.14 0.67
CA VAL A 263 1.00 -20.01 0.94
C VAL A 263 0.65 -21.11 1.94
N CYS A 264 -0.04 -20.77 3.04
CA CYS A 264 -0.49 -21.76 4.03
C CYS A 264 -1.44 -22.79 3.44
N ARG A 265 -2.32 -22.38 2.52
CA ARG A 265 -3.21 -23.30 1.80
C ARG A 265 -2.43 -24.33 0.96
N HIS A 266 -1.39 -23.90 0.26
CA HIS A 266 -0.53 -24.80 -0.54
C HIS A 266 0.28 -25.77 0.32
N LEU A 267 0.64 -25.40 1.54
CA LEU A 267 1.44 -26.19 2.47
C LEU A 267 0.62 -26.58 3.72
N ALA A 268 -0.67 -26.89 3.53
CA ALA A 268 -1.62 -27.09 4.63
C ALA A 268 -1.24 -28.28 5.53
N GLU A 269 -0.75 -29.36 4.95
CA GLU A 269 -0.39 -30.57 5.69
C GLU A 269 0.82 -30.34 6.59
N GLU A 270 1.91 -29.75 6.04
CA GLU A 270 3.12 -29.39 6.80
C GLU A 270 2.81 -28.35 7.88
N THR A 271 1.95 -27.37 7.55
CA THR A 271 1.53 -26.33 8.48
C THR A 271 0.77 -26.95 9.65
N SER A 272 -0.20 -27.83 9.37
CA SER A 272 -0.99 -28.52 10.40
C SER A 272 -0.14 -29.35 11.34
N GLN A 273 0.87 -30.05 10.81
CA GLN A 273 1.77 -30.84 11.66
C GLN A 273 2.61 -29.95 12.58
N LYS A 274 3.14 -28.83 12.08
CA LYS A 274 3.91 -27.89 12.91
C LYS A 274 3.04 -27.22 13.97
N LEU A 275 1.80 -26.88 13.65
CA LEU A 275 0.86 -26.31 14.61
C LEU A 275 0.53 -27.29 15.73
N ARG A 276 0.29 -28.58 15.43
CA ARG A 276 0.10 -29.61 16.46
C ARG A 276 1.30 -29.71 17.42
N ASN A 277 2.53 -29.67 16.88
CA ASN A 277 3.73 -29.69 17.71
C ASN A 277 3.84 -28.42 18.58
N LEU A 278 3.49 -27.26 18.03
CA LEU A 278 3.46 -26.00 18.78
C LEU A 278 2.41 -26.05 19.90
N ASP A 279 1.21 -26.53 19.61
CA ASP A 279 0.13 -26.67 20.61
C ASP A 279 0.57 -27.50 21.81
N GLN A 280 1.27 -28.62 21.57
CA GLN A 280 1.81 -29.44 22.64
C GLN A 280 2.80 -28.65 23.51
N ILE A 281 3.74 -27.92 22.90
CA ILE A 281 4.71 -27.08 23.61
C ILE A 281 4.01 -26.00 24.45
N LEU A 282 3.01 -25.33 23.86
CA LEU A 282 2.26 -24.26 24.54
C LEU A 282 1.48 -24.80 25.74
N LEU A 283 0.90 -26.00 25.60
CA LEU A 283 0.18 -26.66 26.68
C LEU A 283 1.09 -27.08 27.80
N GLU A 284 2.21 -27.75 27.49
CA GLU A 284 3.19 -28.20 28.48
C GLU A 284 3.76 -27.05 29.30
N ASN A 285 3.82 -25.84 28.75
CA ASN A 285 4.32 -24.63 29.39
C ASN A 285 3.24 -23.71 29.95
N GLY A 286 1.97 -24.10 29.91
CA GLY A 286 0.87 -23.29 30.43
C GLY A 286 0.71 -21.92 29.75
N LEU A 287 1.09 -21.80 28.47
CA LEU A 287 1.07 -20.55 27.71
C LEU A 287 -0.27 -20.28 27.01
N THR A 288 -1.22 -21.17 27.13
CA THR A 288 -2.59 -21.03 26.59
C THR A 288 -3.61 -21.08 27.70
N ILE A 289 -4.64 -20.26 27.59
CA ILE A 289 -5.80 -20.24 28.50
C ILE A 289 -6.92 -21.20 28.03
N TRP A 290 -6.68 -21.99 26.98
CA TRP A 290 -7.64 -22.95 26.50
C TRP A 290 -7.70 -24.13 27.51
N GLU A 291 -8.79 -24.18 28.26
CA GLU A 291 -9.16 -25.44 28.93
C GLU A 291 -9.43 -26.47 27.83
N HIS A 292 -8.76 -27.60 27.90
CA HIS A 292 -9.06 -28.72 27.01
C HIS A 292 -10.56 -29.03 27.12
N GLY A 293 -11.22 -28.93 26.00
CA GLY A 293 -12.63 -29.12 25.90
C GLY A 293 -13.05 -30.37 26.65
N ARG A 294 -14.05 -30.18 27.47
CA ARG A 294 -14.89 -31.33 27.92
C ARG A 294 -15.37 -32.00 26.66
N THR A 295 -14.79 -33.16 26.35
CA THR A 295 -15.33 -34.13 25.43
C THR A 295 -16.68 -34.62 25.96
#